data_db4011b5d09f929b71dcc2ba8f5c661f
#
_entry.id   db4011b5d09f929b71dcc2ba8f5c661f
#
_cell.length_a   1.000
_cell.length_b   1.000
_cell.length_c   1.000
_cell.angle_alpha   90.00
_cell.angle_beta   90.00
_cell.angle_gamma   90.00
#
_symmetry.space_group_name_H-M   'P 1'
#
loop_
_entity.id
_entity.type
_entity.pdbx_description
1 polymer ?
#
loop_
_entity_poly.entity_id
_entity_poly.type
_entity_poly.pdbx_seq_one_letter_code
_entity_poly.pdbx_strand_id
1 'polypeptide(L)'
;IGTTTIVPRHWNGYAVSQNVLKLVPANNNIAGYIYIFLNSEWGTELIRRQTYGSVVDMIDNNSLSSVEIPLLKNQDIQNKINDLALKANQKRYEAYILEQEALKIMDEEVIYAK
;
A
#
# COMPACT_ATOMS: atom_id res chain seq x y z
N ILE A 1 5.08 -12.62 5.29
CA ILE A 1 5.24 -12.23 3.88
C ILE A 1 3.88 -12.16 3.20
N GLY A 2 3.78 -11.37 2.15
CA GLY A 2 2.52 -11.21 1.42
C GLY A 2 1.68 -10.03 1.88
N THR A 3 2.13 -9.28 2.88
CA THR A 3 1.45 -8.05 3.30
C THR A 3 1.77 -6.94 2.31
N THR A 4 0.72 -6.33 1.77
CA THR A 4 0.85 -5.26 0.78
C THR A 4 0.24 -3.98 1.34
N THR A 5 0.95 -2.88 1.17
CA THR A 5 0.51 -1.56 1.62
C THR A 5 0.61 -0.58 0.46
N ILE A 6 -0.39 0.28 0.31
CA ILE A 6 -0.31 1.40 -0.62
C ILE A 6 0.30 2.59 0.13
N VAL A 7 1.23 3.27 -0.52
CA VAL A 7 1.97 4.36 0.11
C VAL A 7 1.06 5.59 0.23
N PRO A 8 0.78 6.07 1.45
CA PRO A 8 0.02 7.30 1.62
C PRO A 8 0.86 8.51 1.20
N ARG A 9 0.20 9.60 0.90
CA ARG A 9 0.85 10.82 0.42
C ARG A 9 1.95 11.34 1.34
N HIS A 10 1.75 11.23 2.65
CA HIS A 10 2.72 11.73 3.63
C HIS A 10 3.98 10.87 3.75
N TRP A 11 4.00 9.69 3.10
CA TRP A 11 5.20 8.86 3.05
C TRP A 11 6.06 9.14 1.82
N ASN A 12 5.62 10.07 0.97
CA ASN A 12 6.36 10.38 -0.24
C ASN A 12 7.78 10.88 0.12
N GLY A 13 8.79 10.28 -0.51
CA GLY A 13 10.17 10.61 -0.23
C GLY A 13 10.82 9.83 0.90
N TYR A 14 10.05 9.01 1.64
CA TYR A 14 10.61 8.16 2.68
C TYR A 14 11.31 6.95 2.06
N ALA A 15 12.46 6.61 2.63
CA ALA A 15 13.18 5.41 2.23
C ALA A 15 12.52 4.17 2.86
N VAL A 16 12.60 3.05 2.15
CA VAL A 16 12.11 1.77 2.66
C VAL A 16 13.28 0.85 2.94
N SER A 17 13.08 -0.10 3.86
CA SER A 17 14.12 -1.08 4.17
C SER A 17 14.32 -2.05 3.01
N GLN A 18 15.47 -2.74 3.02
CA GLN A 18 15.78 -3.72 1.97
C GLN A 18 14.86 -4.96 2.03
N ASN A 19 14.09 -5.11 3.09
CA ASN A 19 13.13 -6.21 3.21
C ASN A 19 11.76 -5.86 2.59
N VAL A 20 11.65 -4.70 1.98
CA VAL A 20 10.41 -4.21 1.36
C VAL A 20 10.63 -4.10 -0.14
N LEU A 21 9.75 -4.71 -0.92
CA LEU A 21 9.76 -4.57 -2.37
C LEU A 21 8.82 -3.44 -2.78
N LYS A 22 9.31 -2.59 -3.67
CA LYS A 22 8.50 -1.50 -4.23
C LYS A 22 7.84 -1.95 -5.51
N LEU A 23 6.58 -1.60 -5.67
CA LEU A 23 5.85 -1.83 -6.90
C LEU A 23 5.26 -0.50 -7.35
N VAL A 24 5.64 -0.07 -8.55
CA VAL A 24 5.14 1.18 -9.12
C VAL A 24 4.28 0.82 -10.32
N PRO A 25 2.96 1.07 -10.26
CA PRO A 25 2.08 0.78 -11.40
C PRO A 25 2.43 1.64 -12.62
N ALA A 26 2.16 1.10 -13.81
CA ALA A 26 2.40 1.84 -15.05
C ALA A 26 1.50 3.08 -15.15
N ASN A 27 0.34 3.05 -14.53
CA ASN A 27 -0.54 4.21 -14.46
C ASN A 27 -1.36 4.15 -13.17
N ASN A 28 -1.88 5.31 -12.74
CA ASN A 28 -2.63 5.42 -11.49
C ASN A 28 -4.05 4.83 -11.58
N ASN A 29 -4.51 4.51 -12.79
CA ASN A 29 -5.87 4.02 -12.98
C ASN A 29 -6.06 2.60 -12.45
N ILE A 30 -4.98 1.89 -12.17
CA ILE A 30 -5.04 0.52 -11.64
C ILE A 30 -4.29 0.35 -10.32
N ALA A 31 -3.69 1.42 -9.80
CA ALA A 31 -2.89 1.33 -8.57
C ALA A 31 -3.70 0.80 -7.39
N GLY A 32 -4.91 1.31 -7.19
CA GLY A 32 -5.78 0.88 -6.12
C GLY A 32 -6.30 -0.54 -6.33
N TYR A 33 -6.60 -0.89 -7.58
CA TYR A 33 -7.03 -2.25 -7.90
C TYR A 33 -5.93 -3.26 -7.59
N ILE A 34 -4.69 -2.97 -7.98
CA ILE A 34 -3.56 -3.85 -7.70
C ILE A 34 -3.39 -4.03 -6.19
N TYR A 35 -3.49 -2.94 -5.43
CA TYR A 35 -3.39 -3.00 -3.99
C TYR A 35 -4.45 -3.91 -3.38
N ILE A 36 -5.71 -3.75 -3.78
CA ILE A 36 -6.80 -4.58 -3.27
C ILE A 36 -6.63 -6.04 -3.69
N PHE A 37 -6.25 -6.27 -4.95
CA PHE A 37 -6.01 -7.64 -5.42
C PHE A 37 -4.93 -8.35 -4.60
N LEU A 38 -3.80 -7.68 -4.37
CA LEU A 38 -2.68 -8.26 -3.64
C LEU A 38 -3.01 -8.53 -2.17
N ASN A 39 -3.96 -7.79 -1.61
CA ASN A 39 -4.42 -8.03 -0.23
C ASN A 39 -5.61 -8.99 -0.16
N SER A 40 -6.16 -9.38 -1.31
CA SER A 40 -7.22 -10.38 -1.33
C SER A 40 -6.62 -11.76 -1.05
N GLU A 41 -7.49 -12.69 -0.73
CA GLU A 41 -7.09 -14.09 -0.52
C GLU A 41 -6.34 -14.66 -1.73
N TRP A 42 -6.82 -14.31 -2.94
CA TRP A 42 -6.22 -14.78 -4.19
C TRP A 42 -4.83 -14.21 -4.42
N GLY A 43 -4.68 -12.90 -4.22
CA GLY A 43 -3.41 -12.22 -4.42
C GLY A 43 -2.37 -12.65 -3.40
N THR A 44 -2.78 -12.77 -2.15
CA THR A 44 -1.91 -13.24 -1.07
C THR A 44 -1.38 -14.65 -1.37
N GLU A 45 -2.24 -15.52 -1.87
CA GLU A 45 -1.83 -16.88 -2.22
C GLU A 45 -0.85 -16.88 -3.41
N LEU A 46 -1.09 -16.05 -4.42
CA LEU A 46 -0.17 -15.94 -5.55
C LEU A 46 1.21 -15.47 -5.13
N ILE A 47 1.29 -14.50 -4.24
CA ILE A 47 2.58 -14.04 -3.71
C ILE A 47 3.24 -15.14 -2.91
N ARG A 48 2.49 -15.85 -2.08
CA ARG A 48 3.01 -16.92 -1.26
C ARG A 48 3.62 -18.03 -2.09
N ARG A 49 3.05 -18.32 -3.25
CA ARG A 49 3.59 -19.32 -4.19
C ARG A 49 4.93 -18.92 -4.79
N GLN A 50 5.25 -17.63 -4.78
CA GLN A 50 6.50 -17.11 -5.29
C GLN A 50 7.58 -17.03 -4.21
N THR A 51 7.27 -17.38 -2.96
CA THR A 51 8.26 -17.35 -1.89
C THR A 51 9.25 -18.50 -2.05
N TYR A 52 10.45 -18.27 -1.56
CA TYR A 52 11.50 -19.25 -1.54
C TYR A 52 12.34 -19.11 -0.27
N GLY A 53 13.20 -20.07 0.00
CA GLY A 53 14.05 -20.06 1.16
C GLY A 53 13.76 -21.27 2.04
N SER A 54 14.65 -21.56 2.96
CA SER A 54 14.57 -22.73 3.80
C SER A 54 14.05 -22.45 5.20
N VAL A 55 14.34 -21.29 5.73
CA VAL A 55 14.01 -20.93 7.10
C VAL A 55 13.05 -19.76 7.17
N VAL A 56 13.23 -18.79 6.28
CA VAL A 56 12.41 -17.57 6.21
C VAL A 56 11.78 -17.48 4.83
N ASP A 57 10.48 -17.26 4.78
CA ASP A 57 9.79 -17.04 3.52
C ASP A 57 10.27 -15.74 2.89
N MET A 58 10.72 -15.83 1.64
CA MET A 58 11.25 -14.68 0.91
C MET A 58 10.68 -14.63 -0.50
N ILE A 59 10.59 -13.42 -1.02
CA ILE A 59 10.24 -13.18 -2.42
C ILE A 59 11.19 -12.12 -2.98
N ASP A 60 11.71 -12.34 -4.17
CA ASP A 60 12.58 -11.37 -4.83
C ASP A 60 11.85 -10.64 -5.96
N ASN A 61 12.53 -9.65 -6.57
CA ASN A 61 11.94 -8.87 -7.65
C ASN A 61 11.55 -9.73 -8.85
N ASN A 62 12.35 -10.73 -9.19
CA ASN A 62 12.05 -11.60 -10.32
C ASN A 62 10.82 -12.46 -10.06
N SER A 63 10.72 -13.02 -8.85
CA SER A 63 9.56 -13.81 -8.47
C SER A 63 8.29 -12.97 -8.40
N LEU A 64 8.40 -11.77 -7.87
CA LEU A 64 7.27 -10.85 -7.78
C LEU A 64 6.78 -10.43 -9.17
N SER A 65 7.70 -10.15 -10.11
CA SER A 65 7.31 -9.75 -11.45
C SER A 65 6.68 -10.90 -12.26
N SER A 66 6.80 -12.13 -11.82
CA SER A 66 6.13 -13.26 -12.48
C SER A 66 4.69 -13.45 -12.01
N VAL A 67 4.25 -12.70 -11.00
CA VAL A 67 2.86 -12.75 -10.55
C VAL A 67 1.97 -12.06 -11.56
N GLU A 68 1.02 -12.81 -12.10
CA GLU A 68 0.06 -12.28 -13.07
C GLU A 68 -1.19 -11.81 -12.34
N ILE A 69 -1.54 -10.53 -12.54
CA ILE A 69 -2.71 -9.94 -11.90
C ILE A 69 -3.85 -9.91 -12.92
N PRO A 70 -4.92 -10.71 -12.70
CA PRO A 70 -6.02 -10.73 -13.63
C PRO A 70 -6.81 -9.42 -13.60
N LEU A 71 -7.08 -8.87 -14.77
CA LEU A 71 -7.93 -7.71 -14.90
C LEU A 71 -9.37 -8.18 -15.06
N LEU A 72 -10.31 -7.42 -14.50
CA LEU A 72 -11.72 -7.75 -14.59
C LEU A 72 -12.26 -7.42 -15.99
N LYS A 73 -13.16 -8.27 -16.49
CA LYS A 73 -13.84 -7.99 -17.76
C LYS A 73 -14.73 -6.76 -17.66
N ASN A 74 -15.35 -6.57 -16.50
CA ASN A 74 -16.20 -5.41 -16.25
C ASN A 74 -15.32 -4.26 -15.75
N GLN A 75 -15.03 -3.33 -16.65
CA GLN A 75 -14.19 -2.16 -16.33
C GLN A 75 -14.83 -1.26 -15.27
N ASP A 76 -16.15 -1.15 -15.23
CA ASP A 76 -16.82 -0.32 -14.24
C ASP A 76 -16.58 -0.84 -12.82
N ILE A 77 -16.63 -2.16 -12.64
CA ILE A 77 -16.36 -2.78 -11.34
C ILE A 77 -14.89 -2.60 -10.97
N GLN A 78 -13.98 -2.82 -11.92
CA GLN A 78 -12.56 -2.62 -11.67
C GLN A 78 -12.25 -1.18 -11.27
N ASN A 79 -12.82 -0.22 -11.97
CA ASN A 79 -12.64 1.20 -11.66
C ASN A 79 -13.22 1.55 -10.29
N LYS A 80 -14.35 0.95 -9.92
CA LYS A 80 -14.95 1.17 -8.60
C LYS A 80 -14.05 0.67 -7.48
N ILE A 81 -13.46 -0.51 -7.66
CA ILE A 81 -12.51 -1.06 -6.68
C ILE A 81 -11.31 -0.13 -6.56
N ASN A 82 -10.77 0.31 -7.69
CA ASN A 82 -9.63 1.22 -7.72
C ASN A 82 -9.95 2.52 -6.98
N ASP A 83 -11.08 3.13 -7.28
CA ASP A 83 -11.47 4.41 -6.69
C ASP A 83 -11.69 4.32 -5.19
N LEU A 84 -12.30 3.22 -4.72
CA LEU A 84 -12.50 3.01 -3.29
C LEU A 84 -11.17 2.86 -2.55
N ALA A 85 -10.23 2.15 -3.15
CA ALA A 85 -8.90 1.95 -2.56
C ALA A 85 -8.13 3.27 -2.49
N LEU A 86 -8.16 4.06 -3.56
CA LEU A 86 -7.47 5.35 -3.59
C LEU A 86 -8.11 6.34 -2.63
N LYS A 87 -9.43 6.30 -2.49
CA LYS A 87 -10.15 7.14 -1.53
C LYS A 87 -9.76 6.78 -0.10
N ALA A 88 -9.67 5.50 0.21
CA ALA A 88 -9.22 5.04 1.51
C ALA A 88 -7.81 5.53 1.82
N ASN A 89 -6.92 5.48 0.82
CA ASN A 89 -5.56 5.97 0.98
C ASN A 89 -5.51 7.47 1.22
N GLN A 90 -6.35 8.23 0.52
CA GLN A 90 -6.47 9.68 0.73
C GLN A 90 -6.97 10.00 2.14
N LYS A 91 -7.90 9.20 2.67
CA LYS A 91 -8.39 9.36 4.04
C LYS A 91 -7.30 9.12 5.07
N ARG A 92 -6.38 8.19 4.81
CA ARG A 92 -5.23 7.98 5.70
C ARG A 92 -4.35 9.21 5.76
N TYR A 93 -4.13 9.86 4.64
CA TYR A 93 -3.38 11.11 4.59
C TYR A 93 -4.09 12.22 5.37
N GLU A 94 -5.40 12.36 5.18
CA GLU A 94 -6.20 13.35 5.90
C GLU A 94 -6.15 13.11 7.41
N ALA A 95 -6.24 11.84 7.82
CA ALA A 95 -6.11 11.49 9.24
C ALA A 95 -4.75 11.87 9.80
N TYR A 96 -3.68 11.64 9.03
CA TYR A 96 -2.34 12.04 9.44
C TYR A 96 -2.25 13.55 9.66
N ILE A 97 -2.78 14.33 8.73
CA ILE A 97 -2.76 15.81 8.85
C ILE A 97 -3.49 16.27 10.10
N LEU A 98 -4.66 15.68 10.38
CA LEU A 98 -5.42 16.03 11.60
C LEU A 98 -4.66 15.67 12.86
N GLU A 99 -4.00 14.53 12.88
CA GLU A 99 -3.21 14.14 14.04
C GLU A 99 -2.01 15.07 14.26
N GLN A 100 -1.35 15.50 13.18
CA GLN A 100 -0.24 16.45 13.27
C GLN A 100 -0.71 17.80 13.81
N GLU A 101 -1.88 18.24 13.40
CA GLU A 101 -2.47 19.47 13.92
C GLU A 101 -2.77 19.36 15.41
N ALA A 102 -3.33 18.24 15.84
CA ALA A 102 -3.60 17.99 17.25
C ALA A 102 -2.31 17.95 18.08
N LEU A 103 -1.29 17.31 17.58
CA LEU A 103 0.02 17.25 18.25
C LEU A 103 0.64 18.63 18.36
N LYS A 104 0.52 19.46 17.34
CA LYS A 104 1.04 20.80 17.34
C LYS A 104 0.36 21.64 18.42
N ILE A 105 -0.96 21.55 18.54
CA ILE A 105 -1.71 22.26 19.58
C ILE A 105 -1.28 21.78 20.96
N MET A 106 -1.12 20.48 21.14
CA MET A 106 -0.67 19.92 22.42
C MET A 106 0.70 20.46 22.81
N ASP A 107 1.64 20.49 21.87
CA ASP A 107 2.98 21.00 22.12
C ASP A 107 2.95 22.48 22.52
N GLU A 108 2.16 23.29 21.82
CA GLU A 108 2.06 24.73 22.08
C GLU A 108 1.44 25.02 23.45
N GLU A 109 0.39 24.28 23.82
CA GLU A 109 -0.36 24.54 25.04
C GLU A 109 0.26 23.90 26.28
N VAL A 110 0.93 22.76 26.14
CA VAL A 110 1.47 22.04 27.29
C VAL A 110 2.94 22.37 27.52
N ILE A 111 3.74 22.40 26.46
CA ILE A 111 5.19 22.59 26.59
C ILE A 111 5.56 24.06 26.78
N TYR A 112 4.88 24.94 26.07
CA TYR A 112 5.19 26.37 26.09
C TYR A 112 4.25 27.20 26.95
N ALA A 113 3.21 26.62 27.54
CA ALA A 113 2.32 27.27 28.46
C ALA A 113 2.97 27.31 29.84
N LYS A 114 3.45 28.47 30.25
CA LYS A 114 4.04 28.65 31.56
C LYS A 114 3.44 29.86 32.26
#